data_ee0f3b1ad9c1d6a9bdf0715b2bfaffef
#
_entry.id   ee0f3b1ad9c1d6a9bdf0715b2bfaffef
#
_cell.length_a   1.000
_cell.length_b   1.000
_cell.length_c   1.000
_cell.angle_alpha   90.00
_cell.angle_beta   90.00
_cell.angle_gamma   90.00
#
_symmetry.space_group_name_H-M   'P 1'
#
loop_
_entity.id
_entity.type
_entity.pdbx_description
1 polymer ?
#
loop_
_entity_poly.entity_id
_entity_poly.type
_entity_poly.pdbx_seq_one_letter_code
_entity_poly.pdbx_strand_id
1 'polypeptide(L)'
;FAQKKQPENTPSPIDTGEILRAVVGIETTVPANTRTARALGTERNGNGIIIDNEGLVLTIGYVILEADSVNIVKPDGKKIPAKIVGYDHNTGFGLVRAIKPLNLKPIRMGKSADLFAGKRVLIVSHEGELPVMAAQVVSRRPFAGYWEYLLDSAIYTIPPFPKYGGAALIGVGGRLLGVGSLVVSD
;
A
#
# COMPACT_ATOMS: atom_id res chain seq x y z
N PHE A 1 14.80 -46.13 -19.58
CA PHE A 1 14.51 -44.72 -19.80
C PHE A 1 14.33 -44.08 -18.43
N ALA A 2 15.33 -43.31 -17.97
CA ALA A 2 15.27 -42.56 -16.70
C ALA A 2 14.57 -41.22 -16.97
N GLN A 3 13.40 -41.02 -16.39
CA GLN A 3 12.75 -39.70 -16.34
C GLN A 3 13.57 -38.77 -15.46
N LYS A 4 14.14 -37.71 -16.04
CA LYS A 4 14.69 -36.58 -15.30
C LYS A 4 13.53 -35.90 -14.55
N LYS A 5 13.51 -36.00 -13.22
CA LYS A 5 12.71 -35.13 -12.36
C LYS A 5 13.08 -33.68 -12.67
N GLN A 6 12.11 -32.89 -13.14
CA GLN A 6 12.23 -31.44 -13.17
C GLN A 6 12.44 -30.95 -11.74
N PRO A 7 13.32 -29.98 -11.51
CA PRO A 7 13.47 -29.40 -10.18
C PRO A 7 12.14 -28.77 -9.77
N GLU A 8 11.60 -29.20 -8.64
CA GLU A 8 10.48 -28.55 -7.98
C GLU A 8 10.88 -27.09 -7.74
N ASN A 9 10.11 -26.19 -8.35
CA ASN A 9 10.27 -24.76 -8.23
C ASN A 9 9.84 -24.34 -6.81
N THR A 10 10.69 -24.63 -5.82
CA THR A 10 10.48 -24.16 -4.44
C THR A 10 10.50 -22.63 -4.48
N PRO A 11 9.42 -21.95 -4.07
CA PRO A 11 9.40 -20.49 -4.04
C PRO A 11 10.59 -20.00 -3.21
N SER A 12 11.41 -19.12 -3.77
CA SER A 12 12.47 -18.47 -3.01
C SER A 12 11.88 -17.83 -1.76
N PRO A 13 12.55 -17.90 -0.61
CA PRO A 13 12.08 -17.25 0.61
C PRO A 13 11.76 -15.77 0.33
N ILE A 14 10.63 -15.29 0.89
CA ILE A 14 10.26 -13.88 0.78
C ILE A 14 11.32 -13.06 1.51
N ASP A 15 12.02 -12.18 0.82
CA ASP A 15 12.89 -11.20 1.46
C ASP A 15 12.02 -10.09 2.08
N THR A 16 11.62 -10.32 3.32
CA THR A 16 10.81 -9.35 4.08
C THR A 16 11.57 -8.02 4.26
N GLY A 17 12.89 -8.05 4.36
CA GLY A 17 13.70 -6.84 4.45
C GLY A 17 13.64 -6.00 3.18
N GLU A 18 13.63 -6.61 2.01
CA GLU A 18 13.47 -5.89 0.73
C GLU A 18 12.07 -5.25 0.63
N ILE A 19 11.03 -5.97 1.05
CA ILE A 19 9.66 -5.46 1.07
C ILE A 19 9.52 -4.28 2.04
N LEU A 20 10.05 -4.41 3.26
CA LEU A 20 10.02 -3.33 4.26
C LEU A 20 10.71 -2.06 3.76
N ARG A 21 11.80 -2.19 3.02
CA ARG A 21 12.49 -1.02 2.44
C ARG A 21 11.72 -0.35 1.31
N ALA A 22 10.80 -1.05 0.65
CA ALA A 22 9.95 -0.50 -0.41
C ALA A 22 8.68 0.18 0.13
N VAL A 23 8.36 0.00 1.43
CA VAL A 23 7.23 0.66 2.08
C VAL A 23 7.75 1.86 2.86
N VAL A 24 7.18 3.03 2.57
CA VAL A 24 7.59 4.34 3.09
C VAL A 24 6.41 5.01 3.79
N GLY A 25 6.68 5.99 4.66
CA GLY A 25 5.65 6.85 5.20
C GLY A 25 5.24 7.93 4.20
N ILE A 26 3.98 8.37 4.29
CA ILE A 26 3.47 9.56 3.62
C ILE A 26 2.94 10.49 4.69
N GLU A 27 3.46 11.71 4.73
CA GLU A 27 2.96 12.80 5.57
C GLU A 27 2.45 13.91 4.68
N THR A 28 1.27 14.44 4.96
CA THR A 28 0.69 15.53 4.18
C THR A 28 0.11 16.60 5.08
N THR A 29 0.20 17.85 4.60
CA THR A 29 -0.50 18.99 5.17
C THR A 29 -1.58 19.46 4.20
N VAL A 30 -2.78 19.64 4.71
CA VAL A 30 -3.97 20.03 3.95
C VAL A 30 -4.50 21.35 4.48
N PRO A 31 -4.79 22.37 3.64
CA PRO A 31 -5.34 23.62 4.09
C PRO A 31 -6.67 23.45 4.83
N ALA A 32 -6.85 24.14 5.95
CA ALA A 32 -8.03 23.99 6.81
C ALA A 32 -9.37 24.37 6.13
N ASN A 33 -9.31 25.16 5.06
CA ASN A 33 -10.48 25.60 4.28
C ASN A 33 -10.87 24.64 3.15
N THR A 34 -10.21 23.49 3.02
CA THR A 34 -10.55 22.49 2.02
C THR A 34 -11.75 21.63 2.44
N ARG A 35 -12.41 21.02 1.45
CA ARG A 35 -13.61 20.20 1.66
C ARG A 35 -13.35 19.02 2.59
N THR A 36 -12.20 18.36 2.46
CA THR A 36 -11.87 17.14 3.21
C THR A 36 -11.19 17.40 4.55
N ALA A 37 -10.70 18.62 4.81
CA ALA A 37 -9.99 18.93 6.06
C ALA A 37 -10.85 18.69 7.31
N ARG A 38 -12.16 18.98 7.24
CA ARG A 38 -13.08 18.82 8.36
C ARG A 38 -13.26 17.34 8.77
N ALA A 39 -13.23 16.42 7.81
CA ALA A 39 -13.49 15.00 8.05
C ALA A 39 -12.20 14.19 8.21
N LEU A 40 -11.15 14.52 7.47
CA LEU A 40 -9.88 13.77 7.45
C LEU A 40 -8.74 14.46 8.21
N GLY A 41 -8.97 15.69 8.68
CA GLY A 41 -7.92 16.48 9.33
C GLY A 41 -7.00 17.20 8.33
N THR A 42 -6.20 18.12 8.89
CA THR A 42 -5.22 18.94 8.15
C THR A 42 -3.83 18.33 8.10
N GLU A 43 -3.50 17.46 9.06
CA GLU A 43 -2.28 16.67 9.08
C GLU A 43 -2.65 15.20 8.91
N ARG A 44 -2.17 14.58 7.82
CA ARG A 44 -2.50 13.18 7.53
C ARG A 44 -1.24 12.36 7.39
N ASN A 45 -1.30 11.15 7.91
CA ASN A 45 -0.24 10.17 7.85
C ASN A 45 -0.77 8.89 7.22
N GLY A 46 0.07 8.25 6.43
CA GLY A 46 -0.24 6.98 5.81
C GLY A 46 1.01 6.26 5.34
N ASN A 47 0.81 5.18 4.62
CA ASN A 47 1.87 4.44 4.00
C ASN A 47 1.90 4.69 2.49
N GLY A 48 3.07 4.52 1.90
CA GLY A 48 3.28 4.54 0.47
C GLY A 48 4.16 3.37 0.05
N ILE A 49 4.04 2.97 -1.19
CA ILE A 49 4.73 1.81 -1.75
C ILE A 49 5.50 2.27 -2.99
N ILE A 50 6.81 2.11 -2.99
CA ILE A 50 7.66 2.49 -4.12
C ILE A 50 7.41 1.50 -5.25
N ILE A 51 7.00 1.99 -6.43
CA ILE A 51 6.61 1.16 -7.57
C ILE A 51 7.48 1.35 -8.82
N ASP A 52 8.38 2.34 -8.84
CA ASP A 52 9.39 2.49 -9.88
C ASP A 52 10.75 2.98 -9.33
N ASN A 53 11.77 2.97 -10.17
CA ASN A 53 13.12 3.41 -9.81
C ASN A 53 13.28 4.95 -9.81
N GLU A 54 12.28 5.68 -10.27
CA GLU A 54 12.29 7.15 -10.35
C GLU A 54 11.59 7.80 -9.13
N GLY A 55 11.22 6.99 -8.13
CA GLY A 55 10.60 7.46 -6.90
C GLY A 55 9.10 7.71 -7.01
N LEU A 56 8.41 6.97 -7.91
CA LEU A 56 6.95 6.94 -7.92
C LEU A 56 6.46 6.05 -6.77
N VAL A 57 5.55 6.60 -5.98
CA VAL A 57 5.00 5.97 -4.78
C VAL A 57 3.49 5.90 -4.89
N LEU A 58 2.97 4.69 -4.75
CA LEU A 58 1.54 4.38 -4.69
C LEU A 58 1.06 4.47 -3.24
N THR A 59 -0.07 5.12 -3.01
CA THR A 59 -0.72 5.22 -1.70
C THR A 59 -2.24 5.11 -1.84
N ILE A 60 -2.97 5.20 -0.74
CA ILE A 60 -4.42 5.42 -0.77
C ILE A 60 -4.70 6.92 -0.89
N GLY A 61 -5.60 7.28 -1.79
CA GLY A 61 -5.76 8.66 -2.24
C GLY A 61 -6.20 9.64 -1.17
N TYR A 62 -7.03 9.24 -0.20
CA TYR A 62 -7.50 10.17 0.84
C TYR A 62 -6.36 10.72 1.72
N VAL A 63 -5.19 10.08 1.75
CA VAL A 63 -4.00 10.60 2.45
C VAL A 63 -3.49 11.86 1.77
N ILE A 64 -3.55 11.92 0.44
CA ILE A 64 -3.01 13.03 -0.36
C ILE A 64 -4.06 13.98 -0.93
N LEU A 65 -5.34 13.66 -0.75
CA LEU A 65 -6.45 14.44 -1.32
C LEU A 65 -6.46 15.87 -0.76
N GLU A 66 -6.46 16.86 -1.66
CA GLU A 66 -6.37 18.31 -1.35
C GLU A 66 -5.11 18.73 -0.58
N ALA A 67 -4.05 17.91 -0.55
CA ALA A 67 -2.82 18.26 0.16
C ALA A 67 -2.06 19.37 -0.56
N ASP A 68 -1.61 20.36 0.22
CA ASP A 68 -0.72 21.45 -0.21
C ASP A 68 0.74 21.00 -0.20
N SER A 69 1.11 20.15 0.76
CA SER A 69 2.44 19.57 0.84
C SER A 69 2.40 18.07 1.10
N VAL A 70 3.37 17.36 0.52
CA VAL A 70 3.55 15.92 0.69
C VAL A 70 5.02 15.62 0.94
N ASN A 71 5.30 14.82 1.97
CA ASN A 71 6.62 14.28 2.25
C ASN A 71 6.57 12.75 2.25
N ILE A 72 7.56 12.14 1.62
CA ILE A 72 7.85 10.71 1.72
C ILE A 72 8.84 10.53 2.87
N VAL A 73 8.49 9.70 3.84
CA VAL A 73 9.34 9.36 4.98
C VAL A 73 10.00 8.01 4.71
N LYS A 74 11.32 8.03 4.55
CA LYS A 74 12.11 6.83 4.29
C LYS A 74 12.25 5.96 5.54
N PRO A 75 12.63 4.68 5.42
CA PRO A 75 12.90 3.80 6.56
C PRO A 75 13.95 4.33 7.54
N ASP A 76 14.86 5.19 7.08
CA ASP A 76 15.87 5.86 7.91
C ASP A 76 15.35 7.15 8.60
N GLY A 77 14.04 7.44 8.47
CA GLY A 77 13.38 8.63 9.02
C GLY A 77 13.58 9.91 8.21
N LYS A 78 14.36 9.87 7.12
CA LYS A 78 14.56 11.05 6.28
C LYS A 78 13.30 11.39 5.49
N LYS A 79 12.90 12.67 5.54
CA LYS A 79 11.77 13.20 4.79
C LYS A 79 12.25 13.74 3.44
N ILE A 80 11.63 13.28 2.38
CA ILE A 80 11.87 13.74 1.01
C ILE A 80 10.58 14.39 0.50
N PRO A 81 10.59 15.68 0.14
CA PRO A 81 9.43 16.31 -0.45
C PRO A 81 9.00 15.60 -1.74
N ALA A 82 7.70 15.57 -1.98
CA ALA A 82 7.12 14.91 -3.14
C ALA A 82 6.06 15.79 -3.80
N LYS A 83 5.74 15.48 -5.06
CA LYS A 83 4.63 16.07 -5.80
C LYS A 83 3.52 15.04 -5.98
N ILE A 84 2.29 15.49 -5.86
CA ILE A 84 1.12 14.69 -6.25
C ILE A 84 1.15 14.52 -7.76
N VAL A 85 1.12 13.28 -8.23
CA VAL A 85 1.09 12.92 -9.65
C VAL A 85 -0.35 12.73 -10.12
N GLY A 86 -1.17 12.10 -9.29
CA GLY A 86 -2.56 11.88 -9.62
C GLY A 86 -3.34 11.21 -8.49
N TYR A 87 -4.65 11.23 -8.69
CA TYR A 87 -5.63 10.55 -7.87
C TYR A 87 -6.61 9.84 -8.81
N ASP A 88 -6.85 8.57 -8.58
CA ASP A 88 -7.85 7.81 -9.31
C ASP A 88 -9.14 7.72 -8.50
N HIS A 89 -10.16 8.46 -8.91
CA HIS A 89 -11.46 8.48 -8.24
C HIS A 89 -12.20 7.13 -8.32
N ASN A 90 -11.90 6.28 -9.30
CA ASN A 90 -12.58 4.98 -9.45
C ASN A 90 -12.05 3.95 -8.47
N THR A 91 -10.75 3.94 -8.22
CA THR A 91 -10.10 2.94 -7.35
C THR A 91 -9.72 3.49 -5.98
N GLY A 92 -9.72 4.81 -5.82
CA GLY A 92 -9.25 5.49 -4.62
C GLY A 92 -7.73 5.51 -4.47
N PHE A 93 -6.96 5.12 -5.48
CA PHE A 93 -5.50 5.19 -5.42
C PHE A 93 -4.98 6.62 -5.57
N GLY A 94 -3.87 6.90 -4.92
CA GLY A 94 -3.10 8.11 -5.08
C GLY A 94 -1.67 7.82 -5.49
N LEU A 95 -1.08 8.72 -6.27
CA LEU A 95 0.30 8.64 -6.72
C LEU A 95 1.04 9.92 -6.35
N VAL A 96 2.22 9.76 -5.77
CA VAL A 96 3.15 10.86 -5.50
C VAL A 96 4.52 10.52 -6.07
N ARG A 97 5.30 11.53 -6.45
CA ARG A 97 6.67 11.37 -6.94
C ARG A 97 7.63 12.17 -6.09
N ALA A 98 8.66 11.52 -5.61
CA ALA A 98 9.75 12.15 -4.90
C ALA A 98 10.45 13.20 -5.79
N ILE A 99 10.79 14.38 -5.24
CA ILE A 99 11.54 15.41 -5.97
C ILE A 99 13.06 15.16 -5.94
N LYS A 100 13.51 14.19 -5.15
CA LYS A 100 14.91 13.73 -5.09
C LYS A 100 14.94 12.20 -5.10
N PRO A 101 16.03 11.59 -5.58
CA PRO A 101 16.15 10.14 -5.60
C PRO A 101 15.93 9.53 -4.20
N LEU A 102 15.09 8.52 -4.11
CA LEU A 102 14.85 7.76 -2.88
C LEU A 102 16.01 6.80 -2.59
N ASN A 103 16.70 6.32 -3.63
CA ASN A 103 17.73 5.27 -3.57
C ASN A 103 17.23 4.00 -2.86
N LEU A 104 15.99 3.64 -3.13
CA LEU A 104 15.32 2.45 -2.63
C LEU A 104 14.76 1.67 -3.83
N LYS A 105 14.75 0.35 -3.72
CA LYS A 105 14.24 -0.51 -4.78
C LYS A 105 12.70 -0.53 -4.76
N PRO A 106 12.04 -0.52 -5.94
CA PRO A 106 10.60 -0.68 -6.03
C PRO A 106 10.20 -2.11 -5.71
N ILE A 107 8.97 -2.27 -5.22
CA ILE A 107 8.35 -3.57 -5.01
C ILE A 107 7.93 -4.19 -6.35
N ARG A 108 7.98 -5.53 -6.44
CA ARG A 108 7.44 -6.22 -7.60
C ARG A 108 5.92 -6.28 -7.55
N MET A 109 5.27 -5.89 -8.63
CA MET A 109 3.83 -5.98 -8.77
C MET A 109 3.39 -7.44 -8.99
N GLY A 110 2.23 -7.80 -8.44
CA GLY A 110 1.58 -9.09 -8.64
C GLY A 110 0.20 -8.95 -9.27
N LYS A 111 -0.53 -10.06 -9.36
CA LYS A 111 -1.90 -10.10 -9.87
C LYS A 111 -2.86 -10.40 -8.72
N SER A 112 -3.66 -9.43 -8.33
CA SER A 112 -4.65 -9.59 -7.25
C SER A 112 -5.82 -10.50 -7.63
N ALA A 113 -6.02 -10.75 -8.92
CA ALA A 113 -7.06 -11.68 -9.42
C ALA A 113 -6.91 -13.10 -8.86
N ASP A 114 -5.67 -13.51 -8.52
CA ASP A 114 -5.37 -14.83 -7.97
C ASP A 114 -5.68 -14.97 -6.47
N LEU A 115 -6.09 -13.87 -5.80
CA LEU A 115 -6.49 -13.90 -4.41
C LEU A 115 -7.96 -14.31 -4.25
N PHE A 116 -8.20 -15.28 -3.41
CA PHE A 116 -9.53 -15.74 -2.99
C PHE A 116 -9.55 -16.06 -1.49
N ALA A 117 -10.74 -16.25 -0.94
CA ALA A 117 -10.90 -16.59 0.48
C ALA A 117 -10.02 -17.77 0.89
N GLY A 118 -9.38 -17.69 2.05
CA GLY A 118 -8.45 -18.67 2.57
C GLY A 118 -6.97 -18.41 2.19
N LYS A 119 -6.66 -17.55 1.24
CA LYS A 119 -5.27 -17.22 0.90
C LYS A 119 -4.60 -16.43 2.01
N ARG A 120 -3.38 -16.85 2.37
CA ARG A 120 -2.51 -16.13 3.32
C ARG A 120 -1.78 -15.01 2.61
N VAL A 121 -1.68 -13.87 3.28
CA VAL A 121 -1.03 -12.66 2.82
C VAL A 121 -0.26 -12.02 3.98
N LEU A 122 0.62 -11.08 3.66
CA LEU A 122 1.23 -10.19 4.65
C LEU A 122 0.70 -8.77 4.42
N ILE A 123 0.45 -8.04 5.50
CA ILE A 123 0.19 -6.61 5.46
C ILE A 123 1.43 -5.92 6.01
N VAL A 124 1.95 -4.95 5.26
CA VAL A 124 3.20 -4.27 5.59
C VAL A 124 2.97 -2.77 5.63
N SER A 125 3.36 -2.15 6.73
CA SER A 125 3.35 -0.69 6.93
C SER A 125 4.77 -0.16 7.11
N HIS A 126 4.91 1.16 6.99
CA HIS A 126 6.17 1.87 7.23
C HIS A 126 6.54 1.90 8.72
N GLU A 127 5.54 2.10 9.59
CA GLU A 127 5.73 2.31 11.02
C GLU A 127 4.81 1.41 11.87
N GLY A 128 5.21 1.25 13.13
CA GLY A 128 4.45 0.55 14.17
C GLY A 128 5.31 -0.49 14.88
N GLU A 129 4.83 -0.95 16.03
CA GLU A 129 5.49 -2.03 16.79
C GLU A 129 5.55 -3.34 16.00
N LEU A 130 4.58 -3.54 15.09
CA LEU A 130 4.50 -4.68 14.19
C LEU A 130 4.32 -4.17 12.75
N PRO A 131 5.40 -3.80 12.05
CA PRO A 131 5.30 -3.28 10.69
C PRO A 131 4.87 -4.35 9.67
N VAL A 132 4.94 -5.62 10.03
CA VAL A 132 4.51 -6.77 9.21
C VAL A 132 3.54 -7.62 10.01
N MET A 133 2.38 -7.88 9.44
CA MET A 133 1.37 -8.76 10.03
C MET A 133 0.91 -9.82 9.04
N ALA A 134 0.86 -11.06 9.48
CA ALA A 134 0.22 -12.13 8.73
C ALA A 134 -1.31 -11.97 8.77
N ALA A 135 -1.93 -12.09 7.63
CA ALA A 135 -3.38 -12.00 7.47
C ALA A 135 -3.89 -13.07 6.50
N GLN A 136 -5.21 -13.23 6.47
CA GLN A 136 -5.90 -14.13 5.56
C GLN A 136 -6.98 -13.37 4.82
N VAL A 137 -7.11 -13.63 3.52
CA VAL A 137 -8.23 -13.13 2.72
C VAL A 137 -9.49 -13.89 3.15
N VAL A 138 -10.54 -13.17 3.54
CA VAL A 138 -11.82 -13.76 3.93
C VAL A 138 -12.88 -13.67 2.85
N SER A 139 -12.84 -12.61 2.06
CA SER A 139 -13.78 -12.44 0.94
C SER A 139 -13.26 -11.49 -0.11
N ARG A 140 -13.90 -11.54 -1.28
CA ARG A 140 -13.86 -10.48 -2.29
C ARG A 140 -15.29 -10.10 -2.61
N ARG A 141 -15.61 -8.83 -2.46
CA ARG A 141 -16.98 -8.31 -2.69
C ARG A 141 -16.94 -6.84 -3.09
N PRO A 142 -18.01 -6.31 -3.68
CA PRO A 142 -18.11 -4.88 -3.95
C PRO A 142 -17.96 -4.05 -2.67
N PHE A 143 -17.32 -2.90 -2.80
CA PHE A 143 -17.14 -1.94 -1.72
C PHE A 143 -17.30 -0.52 -2.25
N ALA A 144 -18.18 0.27 -1.62
CA ALA A 144 -18.34 1.70 -1.89
C ALA A 144 -17.69 2.49 -0.73
N GLY A 145 -16.66 3.26 -1.05
CA GLY A 145 -15.99 4.14 -0.09
C GLY A 145 -16.68 5.51 0.01
N TYR A 146 -16.61 6.15 1.17
CA TYR A 146 -17.16 7.50 1.40
C TYR A 146 -16.51 8.59 0.54
N TRP A 147 -15.33 8.31 -0.01
CA TRP A 147 -14.53 9.26 -0.78
C TRP A 147 -14.64 9.02 -2.29
N GLU A 148 -15.84 8.60 -2.72
CA GLU A 148 -16.26 8.58 -4.13
C GLU A 148 -15.56 7.51 -4.98
N TYR A 149 -15.18 6.36 -4.39
CA TYR A 149 -14.73 5.23 -5.18
C TYR A 149 -15.59 3.98 -4.96
N LEU A 150 -15.71 3.20 -6.00
CA LEU A 150 -16.44 1.93 -6.04
C LEU A 150 -15.51 0.83 -6.54
N LEU A 151 -15.31 -0.16 -5.71
CA LEU A 151 -14.51 -1.34 -6.07
C LEU A 151 -15.45 -2.51 -6.30
N ASP A 152 -15.43 -3.10 -7.50
CA ASP A 152 -16.26 -4.28 -7.82
C ASP A 152 -15.82 -5.52 -7.03
N SER A 153 -14.57 -5.60 -6.63
CA SER A 153 -13.99 -6.76 -5.97
C SER A 153 -12.90 -6.37 -4.99
N ALA A 154 -13.27 -5.64 -3.94
CA ALA A 154 -12.37 -5.31 -2.84
C ALA A 154 -11.94 -6.57 -2.09
N ILE A 155 -10.70 -6.59 -1.60
CA ILE A 155 -10.11 -7.69 -0.85
C ILE A 155 -10.31 -7.42 0.64
N TYR A 156 -11.00 -8.33 1.32
CA TYR A 156 -11.21 -8.27 2.76
C TYR A 156 -10.29 -9.25 3.47
N THR A 157 -9.61 -8.79 4.51
CA THR A 157 -8.62 -9.57 5.28
C THR A 157 -8.89 -9.53 6.77
N ILE A 158 -8.46 -10.57 7.47
CA ILE A 158 -8.42 -10.66 8.93
C ILE A 158 -7.03 -11.12 9.40
N PRO A 159 -6.59 -10.71 10.61
CA PRO A 159 -7.21 -9.71 11.48
C PRO A 159 -7.11 -8.29 10.91
N PRO A 160 -7.86 -7.31 11.45
CA PRO A 160 -7.74 -5.91 11.05
C PRO A 160 -6.35 -5.38 11.38
N PHE A 161 -5.82 -4.51 10.51
CA PHE A 161 -4.49 -3.94 10.65
C PHE A 161 -4.57 -2.45 11.05
N PRO A 162 -4.00 -2.03 12.18
CA PRO A 162 -4.19 -0.67 12.70
C PRO A 162 -3.65 0.45 11.79
N LYS A 163 -2.54 0.19 11.09
CA LYS A 163 -1.88 1.14 10.18
C LYS A 163 -2.24 0.91 8.72
N TYR A 164 -3.51 0.67 8.43
CA TYR A 164 -4.01 0.21 7.14
C TYR A 164 -3.86 1.23 5.99
N GLY A 165 -3.99 2.54 6.26
CA GLY A 165 -4.01 3.56 5.22
C GLY A 165 -2.77 3.54 4.33
N GLY A 166 -2.88 3.04 3.10
CA GLY A 166 -1.77 2.90 2.16
C GLY A 166 -0.85 1.70 2.40
N ALA A 167 -1.12 0.84 3.40
CA ALA A 167 -0.30 -0.34 3.70
C ALA A 167 -0.25 -1.32 2.52
N ALA A 168 0.88 -2.00 2.35
CA ALA A 168 1.06 -2.96 1.26
C ALA A 168 0.45 -4.32 1.60
N LEU A 169 -0.38 -4.85 0.72
CA LEU A 169 -0.86 -6.24 0.77
C LEU A 169 0.06 -7.11 -0.08
N ILE A 170 0.78 -8.02 0.54
CA ILE A 170 1.83 -8.84 -0.07
C ILE A 170 1.40 -10.29 -0.12
N GLY A 171 1.47 -10.88 -1.30
CA GLY A 171 1.24 -12.31 -1.49
C GLY A 171 2.41 -13.18 -1.09
N VAL A 172 2.18 -14.49 -1.00
CA VAL A 172 3.20 -15.51 -0.65
C VAL A 172 4.40 -15.55 -1.60
N GLY A 173 4.33 -14.90 -2.77
CA GLY A 173 5.47 -14.72 -3.69
C GLY A 173 6.22 -13.39 -3.51
N GLY A 174 5.99 -12.62 -2.42
CA GLY A 174 6.64 -11.34 -2.16
C GLY A 174 6.24 -10.21 -3.10
N ARG A 175 5.08 -10.33 -3.78
CA ARG A 175 4.59 -9.35 -4.75
C ARG A 175 3.45 -8.52 -4.16
N LEU A 176 3.38 -7.25 -4.54
CA LEU A 176 2.29 -6.36 -4.19
C LEU A 176 0.99 -6.80 -4.88
N LEU A 177 -0.05 -7.02 -4.10
CA LEU A 177 -1.36 -7.47 -4.56
C LEU A 177 -2.49 -6.48 -4.27
N GLY A 178 -2.25 -5.50 -3.40
CA GLY A 178 -3.23 -4.48 -3.05
C GLY A 178 -2.67 -3.42 -2.12
N VAL A 179 -3.48 -2.42 -1.86
CA VAL A 179 -3.18 -1.29 -0.97
C VAL A 179 -4.26 -1.21 0.09
N GLY A 180 -3.87 -1.07 1.35
CA GLY A 180 -4.78 -0.92 2.46
C GLY A 180 -5.59 0.37 2.37
N SER A 181 -6.90 0.28 2.55
CA SER A 181 -7.80 1.41 2.47
C SER A 181 -8.46 1.71 3.80
N LEU A 182 -9.29 0.81 4.31
CA LEU A 182 -10.12 1.01 5.49
C LEU A 182 -10.14 -0.22 6.37
N VAL A 183 -10.50 -0.02 7.65
CA VAL A 183 -10.99 -1.07 8.54
C VAL A 183 -12.51 -0.96 8.56
N VAL A 184 -13.20 -2.05 8.26
CA VAL A 184 -14.66 -2.14 8.37
C VAL A 184 -15.02 -2.98 9.58
N SER A 185 -15.95 -2.47 10.39
CA SER A 185 -16.59 -3.24 11.46
C SER A 185 -17.87 -3.85 10.88
N ASP A 186 -18.02 -5.16 11.02
CA ASP A 186 -19.29 -5.84 10.71
C ASP A 186 -20.29 -5.61 11.84
#